data_6741cb8f5e298560d8fb054f4e21da90
#
_entry.id   6741cb8f5e298560d8fb054f4e21da90
#
_cell.length_a   1.000
_cell.length_b   1.000
_cell.length_c   1.000
_cell.angle_alpha   90.00
_cell.angle_beta   90.00
_cell.angle_gamma   90.00
#
_symmetry.space_group_name_H-M   'P 1'
#
loop_
_entity.id
_entity.type
_entity.pdbx_description
1 polymer ?
#
loop_
_entity_poly.entity_id
_entity_poly.type
_entity_poly.pdbx_seq_one_letter_code
_entity_poly.pdbx_strand_id
1 'polypeptide(L)'
;VGFSTFFSEAGERPEDIFQAVLDRKIDVAIVWGPLAGYFVKKMNAGLVLQPVQEDAVDGIPFAFSMGMATRRRDRGLRDSLQLFIEQQRPASEGILKDFGIPTLPLDPPASGGGGASR
;
A
#
# COMPACT_ATOMS: atom_id res chain seq x y z
N VAL A 1 11.58 -19.73 2.01
CA VAL A 1 10.35 -19.98 2.80
C VAL A 1 9.30 -19.00 2.31
N GLY A 2 8.14 -19.48 1.86
CA GLY A 2 7.03 -18.63 1.43
C GLY A 2 6.05 -18.42 2.58
N PHE A 3 5.59 -17.18 2.75
CA PHE A 3 4.49 -16.84 3.65
C PHE A 3 3.35 -16.30 2.81
N SER A 4 2.12 -16.70 3.10
CA SER A 4 0.94 -16.14 2.48
C SER A 4 0.51 -14.89 3.25
N THR A 5 0.40 -13.76 2.55
CA THR A 5 -0.16 -12.51 3.10
C THR A 5 -1.63 -12.34 2.75
N PHE A 6 -2.17 -13.25 1.94
CA PHE A 6 -3.58 -13.31 1.61
C PHE A 6 -4.23 -14.48 2.36
N PHE A 7 -5.54 -14.40 2.57
CA PHE A 7 -6.32 -15.43 3.24
C PHE A 7 -5.98 -16.81 2.69
N SER A 8 -5.14 -17.53 3.42
CA SER A 8 -4.81 -18.91 3.09
C SER A 8 -5.73 -19.82 3.90
N GLU A 9 -6.25 -20.83 3.27
CA GLU A 9 -7.04 -21.87 3.94
C GLU A 9 -6.20 -22.66 4.98
N ALA A 10 -4.90 -22.44 5.00
CA ALA A 10 -3.93 -23.12 5.89
C ALA A 10 -3.77 -22.47 7.28
N GLY A 11 -4.55 -21.45 7.63
CA GLY A 11 -4.48 -20.81 8.95
C GLY A 11 -3.30 -19.88 9.17
N GLU A 12 -2.52 -19.58 8.13
CA GLU A 12 -1.46 -18.57 8.21
C GLU A 12 -2.05 -17.19 8.39
N ARG A 13 -1.46 -16.39 9.27
CA ARG A 13 -1.88 -15.03 9.55
C ARG A 13 -0.89 -14.04 8.94
N PRO A 14 -1.36 -12.85 8.51
CA PRO A 14 -0.49 -11.82 7.93
C PRO A 14 0.67 -11.42 8.85
N GLU A 15 0.51 -11.53 10.17
CA GLU A 15 1.57 -11.23 11.14
C GLU A 15 2.67 -12.27 11.22
N ASP A 16 2.46 -13.49 10.74
CA ASP A 16 3.41 -14.61 10.90
C ASP A 16 4.75 -14.34 10.18
N ILE A 17 4.74 -13.59 9.06
CA ILE A 17 5.96 -13.18 8.38
C ILE A 17 6.81 -12.23 9.23
N PHE A 18 6.19 -11.30 9.96
CA PHE A 18 6.89 -10.37 10.84
C PHE A 18 7.44 -11.11 12.06
N GLN A 19 6.68 -12.07 12.60
CA GLN A 19 7.14 -12.91 13.69
C GLN A 19 8.33 -13.77 13.28
N ALA A 20 8.37 -14.25 12.03
CA ALA A 20 9.49 -15.03 11.53
C ALA A 20 10.80 -14.20 11.44
N VAL A 21 10.72 -12.91 11.14
CA VAL A 21 11.88 -11.99 11.20
C VAL A 21 12.33 -11.81 12.66
N LEU A 22 11.39 -11.60 13.58
CA LEU A 22 11.69 -11.43 15.00
C LEU A 22 12.33 -12.68 15.62
N ASP A 23 11.83 -13.85 15.24
CA ASP A 23 12.35 -15.16 15.68
C ASP A 23 13.68 -15.52 14.98
N ARG A 24 14.19 -14.66 14.08
CA ARG A 24 15.38 -14.91 13.26
C ARG A 24 15.30 -16.18 12.41
N LYS A 25 14.09 -16.58 12.03
CA LYS A 25 13.85 -17.66 11.07
C LYS A 25 14.14 -17.23 9.63
N ILE A 26 13.98 -15.92 9.38
CA ILE A 26 14.36 -15.22 8.17
C ILE A 26 15.01 -13.90 8.55
N ASP A 27 15.92 -13.40 7.72
CA ASP A 27 16.68 -12.17 7.98
C ASP A 27 15.93 -10.92 7.49
N VAL A 28 15.16 -11.06 6.40
CA VAL A 28 14.44 -9.97 5.76
C VAL A 28 13.13 -10.47 5.15
N ALA A 29 12.12 -9.62 5.11
CA ALA A 29 10.86 -9.87 4.42
C ALA A 29 10.55 -8.72 3.47
N ILE A 30 10.11 -9.02 2.26
CA ILE A 30 9.56 -8.03 1.32
C ILE A 30 8.05 -8.14 1.38
N VAL A 31 7.41 -7.07 1.81
CA VAL A 31 5.96 -7.05 2.03
C VAL A 31 5.36 -5.72 1.57
N TRP A 32 4.06 -5.70 1.40
CA TRP A 32 3.35 -4.49 1.05
C TRP A 32 3.44 -3.42 2.16
N GLY A 33 3.82 -2.19 1.80
CA GLY A 33 4.12 -1.10 2.73
C GLY A 33 3.06 -0.83 3.79
N PRO A 34 1.76 -0.68 3.46
CA PRO A 34 0.71 -0.49 4.44
C PRO A 34 0.59 -1.63 5.46
N LEU A 35 0.75 -2.87 5.01
CA LEU A 35 0.76 -4.03 5.90
C LEU A 35 1.98 -3.99 6.83
N ALA A 36 3.16 -3.71 6.28
CA ALA A 36 4.39 -3.58 7.03
C ALA A 36 4.28 -2.50 8.12
N GLY A 37 3.86 -1.29 7.76
CA GLY A 37 3.71 -0.18 8.69
C GLY A 37 2.78 -0.51 9.85
N TYR A 38 1.63 -1.11 9.55
CA TYR A 38 0.66 -1.51 10.57
C TYR A 38 1.24 -2.53 11.56
N PHE A 39 1.82 -3.63 11.07
CA PHE A 39 2.32 -4.70 11.95
C PHE A 39 3.58 -4.29 12.71
N VAL A 40 4.51 -3.56 12.10
CA VAL A 40 5.69 -3.06 12.80
C VAL A 40 5.29 -2.14 13.95
N LYS A 41 4.33 -1.24 13.74
CA LYS A 41 3.79 -0.38 14.80
C LYS A 41 3.05 -1.18 15.86
N LYS A 42 2.17 -2.11 15.48
CA LYS A 42 1.38 -2.94 16.39
C LYS A 42 2.24 -3.82 17.28
N MET A 43 3.28 -4.43 16.71
CA MET A 43 4.16 -5.35 17.45
C MET A 43 5.21 -4.62 18.28
N ASN A 44 5.43 -3.32 18.03
CA ASN A 44 6.43 -2.48 18.71
C ASN A 44 7.81 -3.18 18.84
N ALA A 45 8.21 -3.90 17.83
CA ALA A 45 9.24 -4.93 17.92
C ALA A 45 10.61 -4.50 17.37
N GLY A 46 10.83 -3.20 17.15
CA GLY A 46 12.13 -2.70 16.70
C GLY A 46 12.51 -3.10 15.26
N LEU A 47 11.54 -3.57 14.46
CA LEU A 47 11.75 -3.83 13.03
C LEU A 47 11.91 -2.52 12.27
N VAL A 48 12.85 -2.50 11.33
CA VAL A 48 13.11 -1.35 10.48
C VAL A 48 12.42 -1.56 9.13
N LEU A 49 11.64 -0.57 8.69
CA LEU A 49 11.05 -0.53 7.36
C LEU A 49 11.93 0.28 6.42
N GLN A 50 12.24 -0.32 5.28
CA GLN A 50 13.00 0.36 4.23
C GLN A 50 12.26 0.19 2.90
N PRO A 51 11.95 1.29 2.19
CA PRO A 51 11.38 1.20 0.86
C PRO A 51 12.31 0.45 -0.09
N VAL A 52 11.74 -0.39 -0.95
CA VAL A 52 12.47 -0.99 -2.06
C VAL A 52 12.82 0.14 -3.03
N GLN A 53 14.12 0.31 -3.32
CA GLN A 53 14.62 1.44 -4.14
C GLN A 53 14.57 1.16 -5.64
N GLU A 54 14.26 -0.05 -6.04
CA GLU A 54 14.10 -0.39 -7.45
C GLU A 54 12.76 0.08 -7.98
N ASP A 55 12.76 0.74 -9.13
CA ASP A 55 11.54 1.27 -9.74
C ASP A 55 10.62 0.16 -10.27
N ALA A 56 11.20 -0.94 -10.74
CA ALA A 56 10.45 -2.10 -11.23
C ALA A 56 11.33 -3.35 -11.33
N VAL A 57 10.72 -4.51 -11.20
CA VAL A 57 11.30 -5.81 -11.57
C VAL A 57 10.42 -6.44 -12.63
N ASP A 58 11.01 -6.83 -13.75
CA ASP A 58 10.28 -7.37 -14.91
C ASP A 58 9.11 -6.49 -15.39
N GLY A 59 9.28 -5.16 -15.29
CA GLY A 59 8.25 -4.18 -15.65
C GLY A 59 7.12 -4.03 -14.62
N ILE A 60 7.19 -4.69 -13.47
CA ILE A 60 6.22 -4.56 -12.39
C ILE A 60 6.74 -3.51 -11.40
N PRO A 61 6.07 -2.35 -11.27
CA PRO A 61 6.52 -1.30 -10.36
C PRO A 61 6.29 -1.70 -8.90
N PHE A 62 7.20 -1.27 -8.01
CA PHE A 62 7.04 -1.40 -6.56
C PHE A 62 6.22 -0.26 -5.94
N ALA A 63 5.76 0.68 -6.75
CA ALA A 63 4.90 1.77 -6.34
C ALA A 63 3.66 1.82 -7.21
N PHE A 64 2.51 2.12 -6.62
CA PHE A 64 1.23 2.22 -7.34
C PHE A 64 0.28 3.19 -6.64
N SER A 65 -0.62 3.76 -7.42
CA SER A 65 -1.66 4.63 -6.90
C SER A 65 -2.81 3.82 -6.32
N MET A 66 -3.30 4.23 -5.16
CA MET A 66 -4.51 3.68 -4.56
C MET A 66 -5.67 4.66 -4.77
N GLY A 67 -6.82 4.14 -5.11
CA GLY A 67 -8.01 4.92 -5.35
C GLY A 67 -9.29 4.29 -4.81
N MET A 68 -10.35 5.07 -4.73
CA MET A 68 -11.68 4.60 -4.40
C MET A 68 -12.47 4.33 -5.66
N ALA A 69 -13.23 3.23 -5.67
CA ALA A 69 -14.10 2.88 -6.80
C ALA A 69 -15.57 3.10 -6.43
N THR A 70 -16.32 3.65 -7.38
CA THR A 70 -17.78 3.80 -7.29
C THR A 70 -18.46 3.13 -8.47
N ARG A 71 -19.75 2.85 -8.34
CA ARG A 71 -20.53 2.37 -9.49
C ARG A 71 -20.57 3.47 -10.58
N ARG A 72 -20.54 3.05 -11.84
CA ARG A 72 -20.48 3.96 -12.99
C ARG A 72 -21.59 5.02 -13.01
N ARG A 73 -22.75 4.72 -12.45
CA ARG A 73 -23.91 5.63 -12.36
C ARG A 73 -23.82 6.63 -11.20
N ASP A 74 -23.01 6.38 -10.19
CA ASP A 74 -22.93 7.17 -8.95
C ASP A 74 -21.91 8.33 -9.11
N ARG A 75 -22.11 9.15 -10.15
CA ARG A 75 -21.19 10.26 -10.46
C ARG A 75 -21.09 11.28 -9.32
N GLY A 76 -22.22 11.63 -8.69
CA GLY A 76 -22.23 12.54 -7.55
C GLY A 76 -21.41 12.04 -6.39
N LEU A 77 -21.50 10.73 -6.05
CA LEU A 77 -20.67 10.11 -5.04
C LEU A 77 -19.19 10.15 -5.42
N ARG A 78 -18.86 9.83 -6.68
CA ARG A 78 -17.48 9.91 -7.17
C ARG A 78 -16.90 11.30 -6.98
N ASP A 79 -17.63 12.34 -7.40
CA ASP A 79 -17.16 13.72 -7.34
C ASP A 79 -17.01 14.19 -5.89
N SER A 80 -17.92 13.78 -4.99
CA SER A 80 -17.82 14.04 -3.56
C SER A 80 -16.61 13.35 -2.93
N LEU A 81 -16.32 12.09 -3.29
CA LEU A 81 -15.15 11.36 -2.81
C LEU A 81 -13.85 11.97 -3.33
N GLN A 82 -13.83 12.44 -4.57
CA GLN A 82 -12.66 13.13 -5.14
C GLN A 82 -12.33 14.39 -4.35
N LEU A 83 -13.32 15.23 -4.09
CA LEU A 83 -13.15 16.44 -3.26
C LEU A 83 -12.70 16.08 -1.85
N PHE A 84 -13.27 15.05 -1.26
CA PHE A 84 -12.88 14.58 0.08
C PHE A 84 -11.42 14.15 0.12
N ILE A 85 -10.96 13.34 -0.84
CA ILE A 85 -9.56 12.90 -0.93
C ILE A 85 -8.62 14.11 -1.03
N GLU A 86 -8.97 15.09 -1.87
CA GLU A 86 -8.16 16.29 -2.05
C GLU A 86 -8.10 17.14 -0.77
N GLN A 87 -9.22 17.36 -0.12
CA GLN A 87 -9.31 18.14 1.11
C GLN A 87 -8.66 17.47 2.32
N GLN A 88 -8.75 16.15 2.40
CA GLN A 88 -8.21 15.36 3.52
C GLN A 88 -6.81 14.80 3.24
N ARG A 89 -6.17 15.21 2.15
CA ARG A 89 -4.80 14.76 1.82
C ARG A 89 -3.82 14.94 2.98
N PRO A 90 -3.71 16.11 3.64
CA PRO A 90 -2.77 16.29 4.75
C PRO A 90 -3.04 15.34 5.92
N ALA A 91 -4.30 15.10 6.23
CA ALA A 91 -4.69 14.17 7.30
C ALA A 91 -4.32 12.73 6.94
N SER A 92 -4.58 12.32 5.71
CA SER A 92 -4.23 10.99 5.21
C SER A 92 -2.72 10.76 5.19
N GLU A 93 -1.95 11.73 4.73
CA GLU A 93 -0.48 11.70 4.75
C GLU A 93 0.06 11.62 6.18
N GLY A 94 -0.55 12.35 7.12
CA GLY A 94 -0.23 12.27 8.54
C GLY A 94 -0.40 10.86 9.09
N ILE A 95 -1.54 10.22 8.82
CA ILE A 95 -1.80 8.83 9.23
C ILE A 95 -0.77 7.87 8.63
N LEU A 96 -0.49 7.97 7.33
CA LEU A 96 0.49 7.10 6.67
C LEU A 96 1.89 7.27 7.29
N LYS A 97 2.29 8.51 7.55
CA LYS A 97 3.55 8.83 8.22
C LYS A 97 3.62 8.26 9.63
N ASP A 98 2.54 8.33 10.39
CA ASP A 98 2.47 7.77 11.76
C ASP A 98 2.67 6.25 11.79
N PHE A 99 2.33 5.58 10.70
CA PHE A 99 2.59 4.15 10.51
C PHE A 99 3.93 3.87 9.81
N GLY A 100 4.74 4.89 9.52
CA GLY A 100 6.01 4.72 8.82
C GLY A 100 5.87 4.22 7.38
N ILE A 101 4.70 4.43 6.76
CA ILE A 101 4.42 3.99 5.39
C ILE A 101 5.05 4.99 4.41
N PRO A 102 6.00 4.55 3.58
CA PRO A 102 6.60 5.44 2.58
C PRO A 102 5.58 5.79 1.49
N THR A 103 5.48 7.07 1.18
CA THR A 103 4.64 7.59 0.10
C THR A 103 5.49 8.28 -0.94
N LEU A 104 5.07 8.18 -2.20
CA LEU A 104 5.65 8.93 -3.31
C LEU A 104 4.75 10.11 -3.67
N PRO A 105 5.30 11.19 -4.25
CA PRO A 105 4.49 12.24 -4.85
C PRO A 105 3.52 11.62 -5.87
N LEU A 106 2.27 12.07 -5.87
CA LEU A 106 1.34 11.67 -6.92
C LEU A 106 1.80 12.30 -8.23
N ASP A 107 1.98 11.48 -9.24
CA ASP A 107 2.11 11.99 -10.58
C ASP A 107 0.83 12.78 -10.94
N PRO A 108 0.96 13.94 -11.59
CA PRO A 108 -0.21 14.64 -12.08
C PRO A 108 -1.03 13.66 -12.94
N PRO A 109 -2.38 13.71 -12.87
CA PRO A 109 -3.21 12.82 -13.65
C PRO A 109 -2.75 12.93 -15.11
N ALA A 110 -2.39 11.81 -15.71
CA ALA A 110 -2.00 11.78 -17.12
C ALA A 110 -3.08 12.52 -17.89
N SER A 111 -2.70 13.65 -18.47
CA SER A 111 -3.60 14.51 -19.24
C SER A 111 -4.27 13.63 -20.27
N GLY A 112 -5.58 13.44 -20.12
CA GLY A 112 -6.37 12.43 -20.80
C GLY A 112 -6.03 12.33 -22.29
N GLY A 113 -5.34 11.28 -22.62
CA GLY A 113 -5.30 10.75 -23.97
C GLY A 113 -6.68 10.22 -24.29
N GLY A 114 -7.49 11.09 -24.87
CA GLY A 114 -8.75 10.71 -25.46
C GLY A 114 -8.52 9.71 -26.57
N GLY A 115 -9.47 8.81 -26.70
CA GLY A 115 -9.70 8.16 -27.98
C GLY A 115 -9.16 6.76 -28.09
N ALA A 116 -10.01 5.84 -27.95
CA ALA A 116 -10.06 4.74 -28.91
C ALA A 116 -11.51 4.34 -29.11
N SER A 117 -12.04 4.82 -30.18
CA SER A 117 -13.07 4.13 -30.96
C SER A 117 -12.64 2.69 -31.21
N ARG A 118 -13.43 1.75 -30.82
CA ARG A 118 -14.03 0.68 -31.65
C ARG A 118 -14.69 -0.34 -30.74
#